data_71abfc05f48bd2e167771fba8f30ef38
#
_entry.id   71abfc05f48bd2e167771fba8f30ef38
#
_cell.length_a   1.000
_cell.length_b   1.000
_cell.length_c   1.000
_cell.angle_alpha   90.00
_cell.angle_beta   90.00
_cell.angle_gamma   90.00
#
_symmetry.space_group_name_H-M   'P 1'
#
loop_
_entity.id
_entity.type
_entity.pdbx_description
1 polymer ?
#
loop_
_entity_poly.entity_id
_entity_poly.type
_entity_poly.pdbx_seq_one_letter_code
_entity_poly.pdbx_strand_id
1 'polypeptide(L)'
;MKSALRKFKLSMKAFFLCFTLIILCTSANSQEWNNPAEKYKDAYKKYLNATCPVPKDNIQHFVYFARDRESIINHPLLQHAMFKGAQIMYSWKDFEPEKGIYDFSILKEDYEYLKKYGKKIFVQLQDVTFNPKYKAIPDYLLTGEYGGGAILQYNDEGKPDGWIAKRWNKKLRERFALLLLALGKEFDGKIEGINLQETAIGVRQKTDSSFSEQAYLNGLKENMLALKKAFPSSTTMIYANFVPGEMMPWTDKGYLRSIYQYGEQIGVGLGGPDLMVTRKPQLNNPLALMHEGNYTVPLGIAIQDGNYTGKTGADLDYNEDDEKEKKSRKNIVPLLHGFAKDFLKVTYMFWVNQDPYFKEDVMPCFLNE
;
A
#
# COMPACT_ATOMS: atom_id res chain seq x y z
N MET A 1 67.58 -14.68 47.97
CA MET A 1 66.36 -15.37 47.59
C MET A 1 65.04 -14.81 48.24
N LYS A 2 64.99 -13.54 48.65
CA LYS A 2 63.79 -12.92 49.27
C LYS A 2 63.19 -11.74 48.48
N SER A 3 63.68 -11.40 47.30
CA SER A 3 63.20 -10.22 46.55
C SER A 3 62.33 -10.56 45.34
N ALA A 4 62.32 -11.83 44.93
CA ALA A 4 61.51 -12.29 43.75
C ALA A 4 60.02 -12.60 44.07
N LEU A 5 59.69 -12.88 45.31
CA LEU A 5 58.30 -13.25 45.69
C LEU A 5 57.37 -12.07 45.94
N ARG A 6 57.90 -10.83 45.99
CA ARG A 6 57.06 -9.63 46.27
C ARG A 6 56.51 -8.97 44.99
N LYS A 7 57.09 -9.24 43.81
CA LYS A 7 56.64 -8.71 42.52
C LYS A 7 55.53 -9.57 41.88
N PHE A 8 55.38 -10.82 42.29
CA PHE A 8 54.38 -11.73 41.70
C PHE A 8 52.97 -11.55 42.35
N LYS A 9 52.86 -11.04 43.56
CA LYS A 9 51.56 -10.80 44.22
C LYS A 9 50.88 -9.50 43.84
N LEU A 10 51.58 -8.52 43.24
CA LEU A 10 50.93 -7.28 42.75
C LEU A 10 50.35 -7.42 41.35
N SER A 11 50.85 -8.36 40.51
CA SER A 11 50.35 -8.61 39.19
C SER A 11 49.00 -9.36 39.16
N MET A 12 48.75 -10.21 40.17
CA MET A 12 47.50 -11.00 40.23
C MET A 12 46.29 -10.21 40.74
N LYS A 13 46.49 -9.12 41.48
CA LYS A 13 45.38 -8.24 41.94
C LYS A 13 44.94 -7.26 40.87
N ALA A 14 45.81 -6.85 39.95
CA ALA A 14 45.44 -5.99 38.81
C ALA A 14 44.70 -6.74 37.71
N PHE A 15 44.93 -8.06 37.55
CA PHE A 15 44.28 -8.87 36.55
C PHE A 15 42.82 -9.27 36.95
N PHE A 16 42.55 -9.38 38.24
CA PHE A 16 41.18 -9.67 38.74
C PHE A 16 40.27 -8.43 38.78
N LEU A 17 40.85 -7.21 38.83
CA LEU A 17 40.02 -5.98 38.79
C LEU A 17 39.63 -5.57 37.39
N CYS A 18 40.38 -5.96 36.34
CA CYS A 18 40.01 -5.74 34.95
C CYS A 18 38.94 -6.75 34.43
N PHE A 19 38.87 -7.95 35.01
CA PHE A 19 37.88 -8.95 34.59
C PHE A 19 36.48 -8.74 35.19
N THR A 20 36.40 -8.03 36.32
CA THR A 20 35.11 -7.67 36.94
C THR A 20 34.48 -6.40 36.36
N LEU A 21 35.22 -5.60 35.58
CA LEU A 21 34.67 -4.40 34.91
C LEU A 21 34.16 -4.69 33.48
N ILE A 22 34.45 -5.86 32.92
CA ILE A 22 33.99 -6.23 31.54
C ILE A 22 32.62 -6.97 31.57
N ILE A 23 32.14 -7.42 32.74
CA ILE A 23 30.85 -8.11 32.87
C ILE A 23 29.67 -7.16 33.13
N LEU A 24 29.92 -5.85 33.28
CA LEU A 24 28.89 -4.86 33.61
C LEU A 24 28.44 -3.99 32.41
N CYS A 25 28.84 -4.29 31.17
CA CYS A 25 28.46 -3.52 29.99
C CYS A 25 27.78 -4.34 28.88
N THR A 26 27.15 -5.47 29.20
CA THR A 26 26.20 -6.10 28.28
C THR A 26 24.84 -6.24 28.96
N SER A 27 24.29 -5.15 29.46
CA SER A 27 22.86 -5.00 29.38
C SER A 27 22.57 -4.79 27.88
N ALA A 28 22.47 -5.89 27.13
CA ALA A 28 21.74 -5.87 25.91
C ALA A 28 20.39 -5.25 26.28
N ASN A 29 20.16 -4.00 25.85
CA ASN A 29 18.82 -3.51 25.69
C ASN A 29 18.17 -4.50 24.73
N SER A 30 17.59 -5.55 25.24
CA SER A 30 16.56 -6.29 24.52
C SER A 30 15.48 -5.26 24.31
N GLN A 31 15.51 -4.62 23.15
CA GLN A 31 14.42 -3.79 22.68
C GLN A 31 13.20 -4.66 22.85
N GLU A 32 12.30 -4.28 23.76
CA GLU A 32 11.12 -5.05 24.09
C GLU A 32 10.40 -5.33 22.77
N TRP A 33 10.23 -6.60 22.43
CA TRP A 33 9.72 -7.01 21.13
C TRP A 33 8.26 -6.55 21.00
N ASN A 34 8.04 -5.42 20.37
CA ASN A 34 6.72 -4.89 20.11
C ASN A 34 6.06 -5.69 18.97
N ASN A 35 5.00 -6.44 19.30
CA ASN A 35 4.17 -7.14 18.33
C ASN A 35 2.81 -6.43 18.21
N PRO A 36 2.65 -5.50 17.25
CA PRO A 36 1.41 -4.75 17.08
C PRO A 36 0.20 -5.64 16.84
N ALA A 37 0.36 -6.79 16.17
CA ALA A 37 -0.74 -7.71 15.95
C ALA A 37 -1.30 -8.27 17.27
N GLU A 38 -0.46 -8.56 18.24
CA GLU A 38 -0.94 -9.00 19.57
C GLU A 38 -1.56 -7.84 20.36
N LYS A 39 -1.02 -6.63 20.22
CA LYS A 39 -1.55 -5.43 20.87
C LYS A 39 -2.93 -5.05 20.32
N TYR A 40 -3.14 -5.19 19.01
CA TYR A 40 -4.32 -4.70 18.31
C TYR A 40 -5.28 -5.79 17.82
N LYS A 41 -5.03 -7.08 18.13
CA LYS A 41 -5.86 -8.22 17.66
C LYS A 41 -7.36 -8.09 17.96
N ASP A 42 -7.70 -7.33 18.98
CA ASP A 42 -9.07 -7.14 19.45
C ASP A 42 -9.63 -5.74 19.13
N ALA A 43 -8.87 -4.88 18.47
CA ALA A 43 -9.29 -3.51 18.16
C ALA A 43 -10.59 -3.45 17.34
N TYR A 44 -10.79 -4.40 16.42
CA TYR A 44 -12.00 -4.50 15.61
C TYR A 44 -13.26 -4.81 16.41
N LYS A 45 -13.14 -5.44 17.60
CA LYS A 45 -14.28 -5.86 18.43
C LYS A 45 -15.15 -4.68 18.88
N LYS A 46 -14.59 -3.49 18.98
CA LYS A 46 -15.31 -2.23 19.25
C LYS A 46 -16.43 -1.97 18.23
N TYR A 47 -16.29 -2.48 17.02
CA TYR A 47 -17.18 -2.20 15.90
C TYR A 47 -18.10 -3.37 15.53
N LEU A 48 -18.08 -4.49 16.26
CA LEU A 48 -18.91 -5.67 15.98
C LEU A 48 -20.42 -5.40 16.00
N ASN A 49 -20.86 -4.42 16.80
CA ASN A 49 -22.26 -4.03 16.91
C ASN A 49 -22.62 -2.83 16.01
N ALA A 50 -21.69 -2.36 15.18
CA ALA A 50 -22.00 -1.32 14.21
C ALA A 50 -22.98 -1.86 13.17
N THR A 51 -23.94 -1.05 12.77
CA THR A 51 -25.00 -1.40 11.81
C THR A 51 -25.11 -0.36 10.71
N CYS A 52 -25.67 -0.74 9.58
CA CYS A 52 -26.05 0.21 8.53
C CYS A 52 -27.22 1.09 9.01
N PRO A 53 -27.29 2.34 8.53
CA PRO A 53 -26.34 3.00 7.63
C PRO A 53 -25.06 3.45 8.34
N VAL A 54 -23.98 3.60 7.57
CA VAL A 54 -22.76 4.25 8.08
C VAL A 54 -23.06 5.73 8.36
N PRO A 55 -22.51 6.28 9.47
CA PRO A 55 -22.74 7.69 9.80
C PRO A 55 -22.06 8.60 8.78
N LYS A 56 -22.67 9.77 8.53
CA LYS A 56 -21.98 10.84 7.81
C LYS A 56 -20.75 11.31 8.57
N ASP A 57 -19.66 11.45 7.85
CA ASP A 57 -18.39 11.98 8.38
C ASP A 57 -17.57 12.68 7.29
N ASN A 58 -16.29 12.91 7.57
CA ASN A 58 -15.39 13.62 6.65
C ASN A 58 -14.60 12.69 5.73
N ILE A 59 -14.81 11.37 5.81
CA ILE A 59 -14.12 10.40 4.94
C ILE A 59 -14.62 10.59 3.50
N GLN A 60 -13.69 10.65 2.58
CA GLN A 60 -13.97 10.72 1.15
C GLN A 60 -14.14 9.30 0.62
N HIS A 61 -15.38 8.89 0.36
CA HIS A 61 -15.70 7.55 -0.16
C HIS A 61 -15.65 7.55 -1.68
N PHE A 62 -14.87 6.64 -2.23
CA PHE A 62 -14.75 6.38 -3.67
C PHE A 62 -15.14 4.94 -3.98
N VAL A 63 -15.68 4.70 -5.17
CA VAL A 63 -15.88 3.34 -5.68
C VAL A 63 -14.65 2.96 -6.50
N TYR A 64 -14.05 1.82 -6.19
CA TYR A 64 -12.85 1.31 -6.86
C TYR A 64 -13.22 0.31 -7.95
N PHE A 65 -12.89 0.64 -9.19
CA PHE A 65 -13.24 -0.12 -10.39
C PHE A 65 -12.11 -1.01 -10.91
N ALA A 66 -10.95 -1.03 -10.25
CA ALA A 66 -9.77 -1.67 -10.81
C ALA A 66 -9.54 -1.22 -12.28
N ARG A 67 -9.38 -2.16 -13.23
CA ARG A 67 -9.25 -1.87 -14.66
C ARG A 67 -10.57 -1.83 -15.43
N ASP A 68 -11.68 -2.09 -14.75
CA ASP A 68 -13.02 -2.11 -15.35
C ASP A 68 -13.62 -0.69 -15.44
N ARG A 69 -12.92 0.18 -16.20
CA ARG A 69 -13.30 1.59 -16.35
C ARG A 69 -14.68 1.80 -16.95
N GLU A 70 -15.14 0.88 -17.80
CA GLU A 70 -16.40 1.01 -18.49
C GLU A 70 -17.60 0.85 -17.53
N SER A 71 -17.41 0.17 -16.41
CA SER A 71 -18.45 0.00 -15.38
C SER A 71 -18.84 1.30 -14.66
N ILE A 72 -18.15 2.43 -14.89
CA ILE A 72 -18.62 3.75 -14.41
C ILE A 72 -19.89 4.21 -15.14
N ILE A 73 -20.15 3.67 -16.35
CA ILE A 73 -21.29 4.09 -17.16
C ILE A 73 -22.59 3.67 -16.50
N ASN A 74 -23.46 4.65 -16.22
CA ASN A 74 -24.74 4.46 -15.53
C ASN A 74 -24.64 3.80 -14.14
N HIS A 75 -23.45 3.81 -13.54
CA HIS A 75 -23.23 3.23 -12.22
C HIS A 75 -23.99 3.98 -11.12
N PRO A 76 -24.53 3.31 -10.07
CA PRO A 76 -25.27 3.96 -8.98
C PRO A 76 -24.50 5.09 -8.27
N LEU A 77 -23.17 5.03 -8.20
CA LEU A 77 -22.35 6.08 -7.60
C LEU A 77 -22.64 7.47 -8.18
N LEU A 78 -23.04 7.57 -9.47
CA LEU A 78 -23.22 8.84 -10.16
C LEU A 78 -24.32 9.71 -9.52
N GLN A 79 -25.33 9.08 -8.95
CA GLN A 79 -26.45 9.74 -8.28
C GLN A 79 -26.35 9.68 -6.74
N HIS A 80 -25.32 9.00 -6.19
CA HIS A 80 -25.23 8.78 -4.76
C HIS A 80 -24.38 9.84 -4.06
N ALA A 81 -24.98 10.64 -3.16
CA ALA A 81 -24.35 11.80 -2.52
C ALA A 81 -23.09 11.44 -1.67
N MET A 82 -23.09 10.27 -1.04
CA MET A 82 -21.98 9.84 -0.17
C MET A 82 -20.72 9.47 -0.96
N PHE A 83 -20.84 8.96 -2.20
CA PHE A 83 -19.67 8.66 -3.03
C PHE A 83 -19.19 9.92 -3.75
N LYS A 84 -17.94 10.28 -3.48
CA LYS A 84 -17.29 11.46 -4.09
C LYS A 84 -16.89 11.22 -5.54
N GLY A 85 -16.65 9.95 -5.91
CA GLY A 85 -16.23 9.61 -7.27
C GLY A 85 -15.78 8.18 -7.42
N ALA A 86 -15.01 7.94 -8.46
CA ALA A 86 -14.43 6.64 -8.83
C ALA A 86 -12.92 6.64 -8.66
N GLN A 87 -12.36 5.53 -8.15
CA GLN A 87 -10.95 5.21 -8.30
C GLN A 87 -10.82 4.20 -9.44
N ILE A 88 -9.98 4.52 -10.43
CA ILE A 88 -9.80 3.70 -11.63
C ILE A 88 -8.30 3.45 -11.84
N MET A 89 -7.96 2.22 -12.21
CA MET A 89 -6.60 1.79 -12.48
C MET A 89 -6.30 1.90 -13.96
N TYR A 90 -5.21 2.61 -14.28
CA TYR A 90 -4.68 2.74 -15.62
C TYR A 90 -3.24 2.25 -15.65
N SER A 91 -2.89 1.46 -16.67
CA SER A 91 -1.53 0.96 -16.79
C SER A 91 -0.57 1.98 -17.38
N TRP A 92 0.72 1.88 -17.04
CA TRP A 92 1.75 2.66 -17.73
C TRP A 92 1.68 2.45 -19.24
N LYS A 93 1.44 1.19 -19.67
CA LYS A 93 1.35 0.83 -21.10
C LYS A 93 0.22 1.57 -21.81
N ASP A 94 -0.92 1.79 -21.17
CA ASP A 94 -2.04 2.53 -21.76
C ASP A 94 -1.69 4.01 -21.96
N PHE A 95 -0.94 4.58 -21.03
CA PHE A 95 -0.61 6.00 -21.04
C PHE A 95 0.64 6.36 -21.85
N GLU A 96 1.53 5.41 -22.09
CA GLU A 96 2.75 5.60 -22.88
C GLU A 96 3.03 4.35 -23.73
N PRO A 97 2.22 4.10 -24.80
CA PRO A 97 2.37 2.90 -25.62
C PRO A 97 3.73 2.85 -26.34
N GLU A 98 4.27 4.00 -26.72
CA GLU A 98 5.59 4.17 -27.35
C GLU A 98 6.42 5.21 -26.58
N LYS A 99 7.75 5.11 -26.65
CA LYS A 99 8.68 5.98 -25.92
C LYS A 99 8.43 7.47 -26.21
N GLY A 100 7.89 8.17 -25.20
CA GLY A 100 7.61 9.61 -25.27
C GLY A 100 6.32 9.97 -26.02
N ILE A 101 5.55 8.99 -26.46
CA ILE A 101 4.21 9.20 -27.03
C ILE A 101 3.19 8.91 -25.93
N TYR A 102 2.55 9.96 -25.45
CA TYR A 102 1.57 9.87 -24.36
C TYR A 102 0.16 9.92 -24.92
N ASP A 103 -0.68 8.95 -24.48
CA ASP A 103 -2.10 8.91 -24.79
C ASP A 103 -2.91 8.85 -23.50
N PHE A 104 -3.55 9.95 -23.16
CA PHE A 104 -4.40 10.09 -21.98
C PHE A 104 -5.90 10.15 -22.35
N SER A 105 -6.26 9.77 -23.56
CA SER A 105 -7.64 9.86 -24.06
C SER A 105 -8.63 9.15 -23.16
N ILE A 106 -8.32 7.92 -22.74
CA ILE A 106 -9.18 7.12 -21.85
C ILE A 106 -9.39 7.79 -20.47
N LEU A 107 -8.35 8.35 -19.87
CA LEU A 107 -8.48 9.08 -18.61
C LEU A 107 -9.31 10.36 -18.78
N LYS A 108 -9.12 11.05 -19.89
CA LYS A 108 -9.88 12.26 -20.21
C LYS A 108 -11.36 11.98 -20.42
N GLU A 109 -11.70 10.89 -21.10
CA GLU A 109 -13.09 10.42 -21.28
C GLU A 109 -13.75 10.14 -19.92
N ASP A 110 -13.11 9.37 -19.06
CA ASP A 110 -13.62 9.01 -17.74
C ASP A 110 -13.75 10.24 -16.84
N TYR A 111 -12.76 11.12 -16.85
CA TYR A 111 -12.79 12.37 -16.10
C TYR A 111 -13.97 13.25 -16.54
N GLU A 112 -14.15 13.49 -17.85
CA GLU A 112 -15.25 14.31 -18.36
C GLU A 112 -16.62 13.65 -18.12
N TYR A 113 -16.69 12.31 -18.19
CA TYR A 113 -17.90 11.57 -17.88
C TYR A 113 -18.31 11.74 -16.40
N LEU A 114 -17.40 11.48 -15.46
CA LEU A 114 -17.67 11.63 -14.03
C LEU A 114 -18.00 13.08 -13.64
N LYS A 115 -17.32 14.04 -14.23
CA LYS A 115 -17.52 15.46 -14.01
C LYS A 115 -18.92 15.93 -14.37
N LYS A 116 -19.57 15.36 -15.40
CA LYS A 116 -20.98 15.68 -15.76
C LYS A 116 -21.94 15.39 -14.61
N TYR A 117 -21.60 14.46 -13.73
CA TYR A 117 -22.39 14.09 -12.56
C TYR A 117 -21.86 14.73 -11.25
N GLY A 118 -20.93 15.67 -11.34
CA GLY A 118 -20.31 16.27 -10.17
C GLY A 118 -19.40 15.30 -9.39
N LYS A 119 -18.98 14.19 -10.04
CA LYS A 119 -18.10 13.20 -9.44
C LYS A 119 -16.66 13.44 -9.81
N LYS A 120 -15.76 12.99 -8.93
CA LYS A 120 -14.31 13.12 -9.07
C LYS A 120 -13.68 11.80 -9.48
N ILE A 121 -12.48 11.86 -10.04
CA ILE A 121 -11.68 10.69 -10.34
C ILE A 121 -10.42 10.66 -9.46
N PHE A 122 -10.10 9.47 -8.94
CA PHE A 122 -8.85 9.14 -8.28
C PHE A 122 -8.11 8.12 -9.16
N VAL A 123 -6.95 8.47 -9.66
CA VAL A 123 -6.18 7.62 -10.58
C VAL A 123 -5.32 6.65 -9.78
N GLN A 124 -5.36 5.36 -10.10
CA GLN A 124 -4.35 4.41 -9.65
C GLN A 124 -3.43 4.06 -10.81
N LEU A 125 -2.17 4.50 -10.77
CA LEU A 125 -1.22 4.26 -11.84
C LEU A 125 -0.54 2.89 -11.68
N GLN A 126 -0.75 2.00 -12.65
CA GLN A 126 -0.33 0.61 -12.57
C GLN A 126 1.02 0.39 -13.26
N ASP A 127 1.99 -0.08 -12.48
CA ASP A 127 3.31 -0.55 -12.92
C ASP A 127 3.65 -1.96 -12.36
N VAL A 128 2.72 -2.54 -11.60
CA VAL A 128 2.77 -3.92 -11.10
C VAL A 128 1.43 -4.62 -11.34
N THR A 129 1.46 -5.93 -11.56
CA THR A 129 0.24 -6.74 -11.73
C THR A 129 0.32 -7.98 -10.84
N PHE A 130 -0.85 -8.48 -10.44
CA PHE A 130 -1.06 -9.78 -9.81
C PHE A 130 -1.80 -10.71 -10.77
N ASN A 131 -1.45 -10.61 -12.06
CA ASN A 131 -1.94 -11.48 -13.13
C ASN A 131 -0.78 -11.76 -14.09
N PRO A 132 -0.27 -13.00 -14.16
CA PRO A 132 0.90 -13.34 -15.00
C PRO A 132 0.64 -13.21 -16.50
N LYS A 133 -0.65 -13.15 -16.92
CA LYS A 133 -1.03 -12.95 -18.33
C LYS A 133 -1.01 -11.49 -18.76
N TYR A 134 -0.87 -10.54 -17.82
CA TYR A 134 -0.96 -9.10 -18.12
C TYR A 134 0.28 -8.36 -17.61
N LYS A 135 0.91 -7.59 -18.51
CA LYS A 135 1.99 -6.65 -18.19
C LYS A 135 1.48 -5.22 -18.29
N ALA A 136 1.65 -4.46 -17.21
CA ALA A 136 1.20 -3.07 -17.14
C ALA A 136 2.20 -2.07 -17.72
N ILE A 137 3.41 -2.49 -18.11
CA ILE A 137 4.46 -1.61 -18.63
C ILE A 137 4.59 -1.72 -20.14
N PRO A 138 4.98 -0.62 -20.83
CA PRO A 138 5.16 -0.58 -22.29
C PRO A 138 6.23 -1.55 -22.80
N ASP A 139 6.00 -2.10 -23.99
CA ASP A 139 6.91 -3.10 -24.57
C ASP A 139 8.30 -2.54 -24.89
N TYR A 140 8.42 -1.23 -25.22
CA TYR A 140 9.72 -0.59 -25.48
C TYR A 140 10.65 -0.59 -24.25
N LEU A 141 10.11 -0.72 -23.04
CA LEU A 141 10.88 -0.83 -21.80
C LEU A 141 11.47 -2.23 -21.58
N LEU A 142 10.98 -3.26 -22.29
CA LEU A 142 11.42 -4.65 -22.13
C LEU A 142 12.76 -4.93 -22.81
N THR A 143 13.62 -3.92 -22.95
CA THR A 143 14.92 -3.98 -23.62
C THR A 143 16.10 -3.96 -22.64
N GLY A 144 17.29 -4.29 -23.12
CA GLY A 144 18.52 -4.23 -22.31
C GLY A 144 18.86 -2.81 -21.82
N GLU A 145 18.41 -1.75 -22.51
CA GLU A 145 18.55 -0.36 -22.07
C GLU A 145 17.97 -0.15 -20.68
N TYR A 146 16.85 -0.80 -20.37
CA TYR A 146 16.12 -0.71 -19.09
C TYR A 146 16.33 -1.95 -18.19
N GLY A 147 17.37 -2.74 -18.48
CA GLY A 147 17.63 -3.99 -17.74
C GLY A 147 16.52 -5.03 -17.89
N GLY A 148 15.80 -5.02 -19.03
CA GLY A 148 14.64 -5.87 -19.29
C GLY A 148 13.31 -5.31 -18.78
N GLY A 149 13.31 -4.14 -18.17
CA GLY A 149 12.14 -3.32 -17.79
C GLY A 149 11.21 -3.92 -16.74
N ALA A 150 10.79 -5.17 -16.90
CA ALA A 150 9.94 -5.90 -15.95
C ALA A 150 10.51 -7.26 -15.59
N ILE A 151 10.02 -7.79 -14.48
CA ILE A 151 10.29 -9.17 -14.08
C ILE A 151 9.00 -9.84 -13.61
N LEU A 152 8.90 -11.16 -13.83
CA LEU A 152 7.84 -11.98 -13.28
C LEU A 152 7.99 -12.07 -11.76
N GLN A 153 6.95 -11.82 -11.02
CA GLN A 153 6.89 -12.03 -9.59
C GLN A 153 6.19 -13.34 -9.25
N TYR A 154 6.43 -13.83 -8.03
CA TYR A 154 5.95 -15.11 -7.55
C TYR A 154 5.28 -14.95 -6.19
N ASN A 155 4.20 -15.68 -5.95
CA ASN A 155 3.57 -15.78 -4.64
C ASN A 155 4.40 -16.61 -3.65
N ASP A 156 3.92 -16.76 -2.42
CA ASP A 156 4.60 -17.51 -1.36
C ASP A 156 4.74 -19.01 -1.68
N GLU A 157 3.87 -19.57 -2.51
CA GLU A 157 3.93 -20.95 -3.01
C GLU A 157 4.93 -21.12 -4.16
N GLY A 158 5.54 -20.05 -4.67
CA GLY A 158 6.47 -20.04 -5.79
C GLY A 158 5.80 -20.16 -7.16
N LYS A 159 4.49 -19.88 -7.24
CA LYS A 159 3.75 -19.82 -8.52
C LYS A 159 3.87 -18.41 -9.13
N PRO A 160 3.90 -18.30 -10.48
CA PRO A 160 3.81 -17.01 -11.15
C PRO A 160 2.56 -16.25 -10.70
N ASP A 161 2.75 -14.98 -10.25
CA ASP A 161 1.69 -14.17 -9.67
C ASP A 161 1.42 -12.88 -10.45
N GLY A 162 2.40 -12.40 -11.23
CA GLY A 162 2.25 -11.21 -12.03
C GLY A 162 3.57 -10.62 -12.47
N TRP A 163 3.55 -9.37 -12.89
CA TRP A 163 4.71 -8.67 -13.41
C TRP A 163 4.94 -7.37 -12.64
N ILE A 164 6.22 -7.03 -12.40
CA ILE A 164 6.59 -5.76 -11.81
C ILE A 164 7.59 -5.01 -12.68
N ALA A 165 7.39 -3.70 -12.84
CA ALA A 165 8.41 -2.79 -13.34
C ALA A 165 9.63 -2.81 -12.39
N LYS A 166 10.85 -2.91 -12.93
CA LYS A 166 12.08 -2.92 -12.15
C LYS A 166 12.34 -1.56 -11.51
N ARG A 167 11.53 -1.22 -10.48
CA ARG A 167 11.58 0.06 -9.75
C ARG A 167 12.98 0.38 -9.19
N TRP A 168 13.88 -0.62 -9.09
CA TRP A 168 15.29 -0.47 -8.72
C TRP A 168 16.20 -0.06 -9.90
N ASN A 169 15.71 -0.11 -11.16
CA ASN A 169 16.48 0.33 -12.33
C ASN A 169 16.35 1.85 -12.52
N LYS A 170 17.48 2.56 -12.52
CA LYS A 170 17.51 4.03 -12.62
C LYS A 170 16.89 4.55 -13.91
N LYS A 171 17.23 3.99 -15.08
CA LYS A 171 16.70 4.45 -16.37
C LYS A 171 15.19 4.24 -16.48
N LEU A 172 14.68 3.16 -15.89
CA LEU A 172 13.24 2.90 -15.83
C LEU A 172 12.53 3.99 -15.00
N ARG A 173 13.06 4.32 -13.82
CA ARG A 173 12.51 5.38 -12.97
C ARG A 173 12.53 6.75 -13.66
N GLU A 174 13.60 7.06 -14.40
CA GLU A 174 13.68 8.29 -15.18
C GLU A 174 12.55 8.38 -16.23
N ARG A 175 12.22 7.25 -16.90
CA ARG A 175 11.06 7.19 -17.80
C ARG A 175 9.74 7.33 -17.08
N PHE A 176 9.58 6.65 -15.95
CA PHE A 176 8.38 6.77 -15.13
C PHE A 176 8.15 8.21 -14.64
N ALA A 177 9.21 8.90 -14.23
CA ALA A 177 9.14 10.31 -13.85
C ALA A 177 8.69 11.22 -15.02
N LEU A 178 9.10 10.94 -16.26
CA LEU A 178 8.64 11.67 -17.43
C LEU A 178 7.16 11.42 -17.74
N LEU A 179 6.67 10.19 -17.59
CA LEU A 179 5.24 9.89 -17.66
C LEU A 179 4.46 10.68 -16.61
N LEU A 180 4.91 10.66 -15.36
CA LEU A 180 4.26 11.41 -14.26
C LEU A 180 4.20 12.91 -14.56
N LEU A 181 5.29 13.49 -15.07
CA LEU A 181 5.32 14.91 -15.48
C LEU A 181 4.33 15.21 -16.60
N ALA A 182 4.20 14.33 -17.60
CA ALA A 182 3.24 14.49 -18.68
C ALA A 182 1.79 14.42 -18.17
N LEU A 183 1.49 13.45 -17.30
CA LEU A 183 0.18 13.33 -16.65
C LEU A 183 -0.13 14.56 -15.78
N GLY A 184 0.82 14.99 -14.96
CA GLY A 184 0.65 16.15 -14.08
C GLY A 184 0.40 17.43 -14.84
N LYS A 185 1.10 17.65 -15.96
CA LYS A 185 0.89 18.80 -16.84
C LYS A 185 -0.56 18.90 -17.34
N GLU A 186 -1.21 17.76 -17.57
CA GLU A 186 -2.59 17.74 -18.07
C GLU A 186 -3.65 17.70 -16.97
N PHE A 187 -3.39 16.99 -15.85
CA PHE A 187 -4.44 16.63 -14.87
C PHE A 187 -4.23 17.17 -13.46
N ASP A 188 -3.07 17.76 -13.11
CA ASP A 188 -2.90 18.31 -11.76
C ASP A 188 -3.91 19.42 -11.48
N GLY A 189 -4.53 19.36 -10.33
CA GLY A 189 -5.62 20.26 -9.90
C GLY A 189 -6.98 19.98 -10.56
N LYS A 190 -7.06 19.04 -11.53
CA LYS A 190 -8.33 18.61 -12.16
C LYS A 190 -8.88 17.34 -11.52
N ILE A 191 -8.01 16.34 -11.31
CA ILE A 191 -8.38 15.08 -10.65
C ILE A 191 -8.29 15.22 -9.13
N GLU A 192 -9.05 14.41 -8.38
CA GLU A 192 -8.96 14.39 -6.92
C GLU A 192 -7.58 13.96 -6.45
N GLY A 193 -7.05 12.90 -7.05
CA GLY A 193 -5.73 12.42 -6.69
C GLY A 193 -5.21 11.33 -7.61
N ILE A 194 -3.97 10.94 -7.33
CA ILE A 194 -3.30 9.84 -7.99
C ILE A 194 -2.49 9.03 -6.98
N ASN A 195 -2.59 7.69 -7.02
CA ASN A 195 -1.77 6.83 -6.20
C ASN A 195 -0.89 5.89 -7.01
N LEU A 196 0.31 5.66 -6.48
CA LEU A 196 1.17 4.57 -6.90
C LEU A 196 0.67 3.25 -6.29
N GLN A 197 0.89 2.17 -7.02
CA GLN A 197 0.54 0.84 -6.54
C GLN A 197 1.37 0.41 -5.34
N GLU A 198 0.94 -0.68 -4.74
CA GLU A 198 1.51 -1.22 -3.51
C GLU A 198 3.01 -1.51 -3.57
N THR A 199 3.60 -1.49 -2.38
CA THR A 199 5.03 -1.79 -2.18
C THR A 199 5.32 -3.27 -2.04
N ALA A 200 4.30 -4.12 -1.83
CA ALA A 200 4.46 -5.56 -1.80
C ALA A 200 4.80 -6.12 -3.18
N ILE A 201 5.86 -6.92 -3.25
CA ILE A 201 6.29 -7.62 -4.48
C ILE A 201 6.91 -8.97 -4.17
N GLY A 202 6.72 -9.94 -5.05
CA GLY A 202 7.28 -11.28 -4.98
C GLY A 202 8.62 -11.44 -5.71
N VAL A 203 9.58 -10.50 -5.51
CA VAL A 203 10.90 -10.50 -6.16
C VAL A 203 12.01 -10.71 -5.12
N ARG A 204 13.01 -11.51 -5.46
CA ARG A 204 14.18 -11.81 -4.63
C ARG A 204 15.46 -11.72 -5.46
N GLN A 205 16.61 -11.46 -4.81
CA GLN A 205 17.90 -11.35 -5.49
C GLN A 205 18.28 -12.62 -6.30
N LYS A 206 17.82 -13.81 -5.88
CA LYS A 206 18.05 -15.05 -6.64
C LYS A 206 17.28 -15.09 -7.96
N THR A 207 16.20 -14.34 -8.11
CA THR A 207 15.40 -14.25 -9.35
C THR A 207 15.86 -13.11 -10.26
N ASP A 208 16.48 -12.09 -9.68
CA ASP A 208 17.10 -10.98 -10.41
C ASP A 208 18.34 -10.48 -9.66
N SER A 209 19.52 -10.72 -10.23
CA SER A 209 20.80 -10.32 -9.63
C SER A 209 20.97 -8.78 -9.51
N SER A 210 20.21 -8.01 -10.30
CA SER A 210 20.21 -6.54 -10.20
C SER A 210 19.32 -6.00 -9.06
N PHE A 211 18.47 -6.86 -8.47
CA PHE A 211 17.62 -6.50 -7.36
C PHE A 211 18.39 -6.46 -6.05
N SER A 212 18.15 -5.43 -5.26
CA SER A 212 18.41 -5.43 -3.82
C SER A 212 17.28 -4.69 -3.11
N GLU A 213 17.00 -5.09 -1.88
CA GLU A 213 15.98 -4.46 -1.03
C GLU A 213 16.21 -2.95 -0.88
N GLN A 214 17.48 -2.55 -0.67
CA GLN A 214 17.85 -1.14 -0.55
C GLN A 214 17.67 -0.36 -1.86
N ALA A 215 18.03 -0.94 -3.01
CA ALA A 215 17.81 -0.30 -4.31
C ALA A 215 16.32 -0.16 -4.60
N TYR A 216 15.51 -1.15 -4.22
CA TYR A 216 14.06 -1.09 -4.32
C TYR A 216 13.47 0.02 -3.45
N LEU A 217 13.86 0.09 -2.17
CA LEU A 217 13.42 1.14 -1.24
C LEU A 217 13.76 2.55 -1.76
N ASN A 218 14.99 2.72 -2.25
CA ASN A 218 15.42 4.00 -2.84
C ASN A 218 14.58 4.34 -4.08
N GLY A 219 14.30 3.34 -4.92
CA GLY A 219 13.47 3.51 -6.11
C GLY A 219 12.04 3.93 -5.79
N LEU A 220 11.43 3.36 -4.74
CA LEU A 220 10.12 3.78 -4.25
C LEU A 220 10.11 5.26 -3.84
N LYS A 221 11.10 5.68 -3.05
CA LYS A 221 11.22 7.08 -2.61
C LYS A 221 11.43 8.05 -3.77
N GLU A 222 12.24 7.69 -4.77
CA GLU A 222 12.41 8.50 -5.98
C GLU A 222 11.10 8.63 -6.77
N ASN A 223 10.34 7.54 -6.92
CA ASN A 223 9.03 7.56 -7.57
C ASN A 223 8.01 8.41 -6.79
N MET A 224 7.99 8.33 -5.45
CA MET A 224 7.15 9.19 -4.62
C MET A 224 7.49 10.68 -4.82
N LEU A 225 8.77 11.03 -4.84
CA LEU A 225 9.20 12.40 -5.08
C LEU A 225 8.83 12.89 -6.49
N ALA A 226 8.99 12.04 -7.50
CA ALA A 226 8.59 12.35 -8.88
C ALA A 226 7.08 12.57 -8.97
N LEU A 227 6.28 11.73 -8.31
CA LEU A 227 4.83 11.88 -8.22
C LEU A 227 4.44 13.23 -7.60
N LYS A 228 5.00 13.57 -6.43
CA LYS A 228 4.69 14.84 -5.76
C LYS A 228 5.07 16.07 -6.58
N LYS A 229 6.21 16.00 -7.28
CA LYS A 229 6.63 17.09 -8.19
C LYS A 229 5.69 17.25 -9.38
N ALA A 230 5.17 16.16 -9.90
CA ALA A 230 4.23 16.17 -11.03
C ALA A 230 2.82 16.65 -10.62
N PHE A 231 2.41 16.36 -9.40
CA PHE A 231 1.07 16.68 -8.87
C PHE A 231 1.18 17.49 -7.57
N PRO A 232 1.59 18.77 -7.64
CA PRO A 232 1.67 19.62 -6.45
C PRO A 232 0.30 19.97 -5.84
N SER A 233 -0.77 20.00 -6.64
CA SER A 233 -2.12 20.45 -6.24
C SER A 233 -3.08 19.31 -5.94
N SER A 234 -3.06 18.24 -6.72
CA SER A 234 -3.90 17.05 -6.49
C SER A 234 -3.33 16.18 -5.36
N THR A 235 -4.18 15.40 -4.71
CA THR A 235 -3.74 14.42 -3.71
C THR A 235 -2.81 13.39 -4.35
N THR A 236 -1.62 13.22 -3.80
CA THR A 236 -0.69 12.16 -4.18
C THR A 236 -0.64 11.10 -3.09
N MET A 237 -0.55 9.82 -3.43
CA MET A 237 -0.56 8.72 -2.46
C MET A 237 0.28 7.54 -2.94
N ILE A 238 0.74 6.70 -2.01
CA ILE A 238 1.29 5.38 -2.28
C ILE A 238 0.63 4.34 -1.38
N TYR A 239 0.32 3.17 -1.91
CA TYR A 239 -0.08 2.03 -1.09
C TYR A 239 1.16 1.34 -0.52
N ALA A 240 1.48 1.68 0.74
CA ALA A 240 2.67 1.19 1.45
C ALA A 240 2.24 0.12 2.48
N ASN A 241 2.27 -1.15 2.07
CA ASN A 241 1.81 -2.28 2.88
C ASN A 241 2.95 -3.20 3.36
N PHE A 242 3.76 -3.73 2.47
CA PHE A 242 4.91 -4.59 2.78
C PHE A 242 6.10 -4.20 1.90
N VAL A 243 7.31 -4.50 2.38
CA VAL A 243 8.55 -4.27 1.61
C VAL A 243 9.36 -5.57 1.58
N PRO A 244 9.92 -5.97 0.43
CA PRO A 244 10.75 -7.16 0.34
C PRO A 244 11.87 -7.19 1.39
N GLY A 245 12.07 -8.36 1.99
CA GLY A 245 13.10 -8.58 3.02
C GLY A 245 12.75 -8.05 4.40
N GLU A 246 11.58 -7.45 4.58
CA GLU A 246 11.07 -7.01 5.88
C GLU A 246 9.68 -7.60 6.16
N MET A 247 9.51 -8.10 7.38
CA MET A 247 8.21 -8.44 7.96
C MET A 247 8.23 -7.98 9.41
N MET A 248 7.57 -6.88 9.70
CA MET A 248 7.54 -6.35 11.06
C MET A 248 6.67 -7.23 11.97
N PRO A 249 7.05 -7.41 13.22
CA PRO A 249 8.30 -7.00 13.85
C PRO A 249 9.45 -8.00 13.71
N TRP A 250 9.25 -9.16 13.03
CA TRP A 250 10.22 -10.28 13.04
C TRP A 250 11.53 -10.00 12.32
N THR A 251 11.45 -9.33 11.16
CA THR A 251 12.63 -8.96 10.36
C THR A 251 12.63 -7.47 10.09
N ASP A 252 12.42 -6.69 11.13
CA ASP A 252 12.33 -5.24 11.05
C ASP A 252 13.67 -4.61 10.63
N LYS A 253 13.67 -3.96 9.48
CA LYS A 253 14.79 -3.19 8.94
C LYS A 253 14.48 -1.69 8.89
N GLY A 254 13.27 -1.29 9.28
CA GLY A 254 12.78 0.08 9.21
C GLY A 254 12.41 0.54 7.80
N TYR A 255 12.31 -0.35 6.83
CA TYR A 255 12.05 0.01 5.43
C TYR A 255 10.65 0.61 5.27
N LEU A 256 9.62 -0.10 5.72
CA LEU A 256 8.25 0.38 5.62
C LEU A 256 8.05 1.68 6.42
N ARG A 257 8.57 1.74 7.66
CA ARG A 257 8.54 2.99 8.44
C ARG A 257 9.21 4.14 7.72
N SER A 258 10.32 3.89 7.03
CA SER A 258 11.03 4.94 6.29
C SER A 258 10.24 5.46 5.08
N ILE A 259 9.36 4.65 4.49
CA ILE A 259 8.41 5.08 3.44
C ILE A 259 7.34 6.00 4.05
N TYR A 260 6.78 5.61 5.20
CA TYR A 260 5.79 6.42 5.91
C TYR A 260 6.37 7.78 6.34
N GLN A 261 7.56 7.78 6.95
CA GLN A 261 8.27 9.02 7.32
C GLN A 261 8.59 9.90 6.12
N TYR A 262 9.03 9.29 5.01
CA TYR A 262 9.34 10.02 3.80
C TYR A 262 8.09 10.60 3.13
N GLY A 263 6.98 9.85 3.07
CA GLY A 263 5.70 10.34 2.58
C GLY A 263 5.24 11.58 3.35
N GLU A 264 5.26 11.51 4.69
CA GLU A 264 4.98 12.66 5.55
C GLU A 264 5.88 13.86 5.26
N GLN A 265 7.19 13.62 5.13
CA GLN A 265 8.19 14.67 4.88
C GLN A 265 7.96 15.41 3.57
N ILE A 266 7.58 14.71 2.49
CA ILE A 266 7.46 15.30 1.15
C ILE A 266 6.01 15.62 0.77
N GLY A 267 5.03 15.34 1.63
CA GLY A 267 3.62 15.61 1.38
C GLY A 267 2.95 14.61 0.44
N VAL A 268 3.37 13.34 0.46
CA VAL A 268 2.72 12.21 -0.24
C VAL A 268 1.89 11.41 0.75
N GLY A 269 0.61 11.27 0.48
CA GLY A 269 -0.32 10.46 1.26
C GLY A 269 0.08 8.98 1.31
N LEU A 270 -0.38 8.29 2.32
CA LEU A 270 -0.01 6.93 2.64
C LEU A 270 -1.26 6.06 2.73
N GLY A 271 -1.18 4.82 2.30
CA GLY A 271 -2.35 3.95 2.35
C GLY A 271 -2.01 2.48 2.18
N GLY A 272 -3.05 1.69 2.03
CA GLY A 272 -2.96 0.26 1.79
C GLY A 272 -4.05 -0.24 0.85
N PRO A 273 -3.77 -1.34 0.12
CA PRO A 273 -4.73 -1.92 -0.80
C PRO A 273 -5.79 -2.78 -0.11
N ASP A 274 -5.60 -3.13 1.19
CA ASP A 274 -6.43 -4.09 1.90
C ASP A 274 -6.73 -3.67 3.33
N LEU A 275 -7.99 -3.75 3.72
CA LEU A 275 -8.44 -3.57 5.11
C LEU A 275 -8.86 -4.92 5.73
N MET A 276 -7.89 -5.64 6.27
CA MET A 276 -8.12 -6.92 6.96
C MET A 276 -7.83 -6.79 8.46
N VAL A 277 -8.87 -6.43 9.21
CA VAL A 277 -8.78 -5.99 10.63
C VAL A 277 -8.34 -7.09 11.61
N THR A 278 -8.38 -8.36 11.19
CA THR A 278 -7.98 -9.51 12.03
C THR A 278 -6.68 -10.18 11.57
N ARG A 279 -6.15 -9.81 10.39
CA ARG A 279 -4.99 -10.47 9.79
C ARG A 279 -3.69 -9.95 10.42
N LYS A 280 -2.95 -10.83 11.10
CA LYS A 280 -1.71 -10.47 11.81
C LYS A 280 -0.68 -9.72 10.98
N PRO A 281 -0.33 -10.15 9.74
CA PRO A 281 0.60 -9.37 8.91
C PRO A 281 0.14 -7.95 8.62
N GLN A 282 -1.15 -7.73 8.37
CA GLN A 282 -1.70 -6.39 8.16
C GLN A 282 -1.64 -5.54 9.44
N LEU A 283 -2.02 -6.12 10.58
CA LEU A 283 -1.94 -5.45 11.88
C LEU A 283 -0.51 -5.12 12.29
N ASN A 284 0.49 -5.94 11.93
CA ASN A 284 1.88 -5.66 12.24
C ASN A 284 2.52 -4.59 11.35
N ASN A 285 2.08 -4.48 10.10
CA ASN A 285 2.73 -3.64 9.08
C ASN A 285 1.89 -2.38 8.80
N PRO A 286 1.05 -2.30 7.75
CA PRO A 286 0.43 -1.03 7.38
C PRO A 286 -0.53 -0.50 8.46
N LEU A 287 -1.37 -1.36 9.06
CA LEU A 287 -2.42 -0.88 9.95
C LEU A 287 -1.86 -0.32 11.27
N ALA A 288 -0.79 -0.94 11.81
CA ALA A 288 -0.09 -0.40 12.99
C ALA A 288 0.57 0.95 12.67
N LEU A 289 1.25 1.07 11.52
CA LEU A 289 1.90 2.32 11.14
C LEU A 289 0.90 3.45 10.95
N MET A 290 -0.23 3.18 10.28
CA MET A 290 -1.30 4.17 10.14
C MET A 290 -1.88 4.57 11.50
N HIS A 291 -2.11 3.62 12.39
CA HIS A 291 -2.69 3.87 13.72
C HIS A 291 -1.77 4.65 14.66
N GLU A 292 -0.49 4.23 14.73
CA GLU A 292 0.48 4.77 15.69
C GLU A 292 1.13 6.08 15.23
N GLY A 293 1.09 6.36 13.91
CA GLY A 293 1.68 7.57 13.36
C GLY A 293 0.79 8.81 13.54
N ASN A 294 1.44 9.98 13.62
CA ASN A 294 0.80 11.28 13.60
C ASN A 294 1.06 11.93 12.24
N TYR A 295 0.29 11.50 11.23
CA TYR A 295 0.47 12.00 9.87
C TYR A 295 -0.42 13.20 9.60
N THR A 296 0.14 14.19 8.90
CA THR A 296 -0.58 15.36 8.37
C THR A 296 -0.98 15.14 6.91
N VAL A 297 -0.31 14.21 6.23
CA VAL A 297 -0.69 13.78 4.88
C VAL A 297 -1.95 12.92 4.90
N PRO A 298 -2.75 12.91 3.81
CA PRO A 298 -3.92 12.04 3.72
C PRO A 298 -3.57 10.56 3.89
N LEU A 299 -4.37 9.84 4.68
CA LEU A 299 -4.35 8.39 4.76
C LEU A 299 -5.49 7.80 3.93
N GLY A 300 -5.24 6.71 3.21
CA GLY A 300 -6.24 6.03 2.39
C GLY A 300 -6.20 4.52 2.53
N ILE A 301 -7.36 3.88 2.46
CA ILE A 301 -7.46 2.43 2.53
C ILE A 301 -8.45 1.91 1.49
N ALA A 302 -8.04 0.89 0.74
CA ALA A 302 -8.96 0.19 -0.15
C ALA A 302 -9.55 -1.05 0.54
N ILE A 303 -10.79 -1.35 0.19
CA ILE A 303 -11.50 -2.55 0.58
C ILE A 303 -11.72 -3.35 -0.71
N GLN A 304 -10.91 -4.37 -0.92
CA GLN A 304 -11.04 -5.27 -2.04
C GLN A 304 -11.99 -6.43 -1.73
N ASP A 305 -12.38 -7.20 -2.75
CA ASP A 305 -13.34 -8.29 -2.66
C ASP A 305 -13.09 -9.26 -1.49
N GLY A 306 -11.88 -9.79 -1.35
CA GLY A 306 -11.50 -10.70 -0.26
C GLY A 306 -11.60 -10.10 1.14
N ASN A 307 -11.52 -8.78 1.28
CA ASN A 307 -11.54 -8.14 2.59
C ASN A 307 -12.87 -8.29 3.31
N TYR A 308 -13.97 -8.45 2.57
CA TYR A 308 -15.30 -8.70 3.15
C TYR A 308 -15.39 -10.05 3.87
N THR A 309 -14.51 -10.98 3.54
CA THR A 309 -14.41 -12.31 4.15
C THR A 309 -13.11 -12.53 4.92
N GLY A 310 -12.30 -11.47 5.09
CA GLY A 310 -11.01 -11.52 5.78
C GLY A 310 -9.87 -12.14 4.98
N LYS A 311 -10.00 -12.14 3.63
CA LYS A 311 -9.01 -12.64 2.67
C LYS A 311 -8.47 -11.50 1.80
N THR A 312 -7.39 -11.74 1.05
CA THR A 312 -6.99 -10.88 -0.07
C THR A 312 -7.73 -11.32 -1.34
N GLY A 313 -7.87 -10.43 -2.34
CA GLY A 313 -8.48 -10.80 -3.63
C GLY A 313 -7.80 -11.98 -4.32
N ALA A 314 -6.48 -12.16 -4.11
CA ALA A 314 -5.73 -13.31 -4.62
C ALA A 314 -6.07 -14.66 -3.95
N ASP A 315 -6.68 -14.62 -2.76
CA ASP A 315 -7.03 -15.82 -1.96
C ASP A 315 -8.49 -16.29 -2.22
N LEU A 316 -9.21 -15.64 -3.13
CA LEU A 316 -10.63 -15.94 -3.35
C LEU A 316 -10.84 -17.09 -4.32
N ASP A 317 -11.36 -18.20 -3.79
CA ASP A 317 -12.22 -19.10 -4.54
C ASP A 317 -13.66 -18.60 -4.36
N TYR A 318 -14.13 -17.88 -5.37
CA TYR A 318 -15.43 -17.21 -5.34
C TYR A 318 -16.57 -18.22 -5.47
N ASN A 319 -17.46 -18.29 -4.48
CA ASN A 319 -18.69 -19.06 -4.55
C ASN A 319 -19.89 -18.16 -4.18
N GLU A 320 -20.57 -17.64 -5.19
CA GLU A 320 -21.68 -16.69 -5.06
C GLU A 320 -22.84 -17.20 -4.19
N ASP A 321 -23.03 -18.51 -4.10
CA ASP A 321 -24.15 -19.17 -3.45
C ASP A 321 -23.88 -19.64 -2.01
N ASP A 322 -22.74 -19.25 -1.40
CA ASP A 322 -22.44 -19.68 -0.05
C ASP A 322 -23.16 -18.83 1.02
N GLU A 323 -24.31 -19.32 1.48
CA GLU A 323 -25.09 -18.72 2.58
C GLU A 323 -24.25 -18.52 3.87
N LYS A 324 -23.24 -19.35 4.11
CA LYS A 324 -22.31 -19.20 5.23
C LYS A 324 -21.42 -17.98 5.03
N GLU A 325 -20.93 -17.77 3.82
CA GLU A 325 -20.14 -16.59 3.48
C GLU A 325 -20.98 -15.32 3.62
N LYS A 326 -22.19 -15.31 3.07
CA LYS A 326 -23.13 -14.19 3.20
C LYS A 326 -23.42 -13.85 4.67
N LYS A 327 -23.61 -14.86 5.51
CA LYS A 327 -23.81 -14.67 6.96
C LYS A 327 -22.57 -14.11 7.64
N SER A 328 -21.37 -14.48 7.20
CA SER A 328 -20.11 -13.96 7.74
C SER A 328 -19.88 -12.48 7.41
N ARG A 329 -20.47 -11.97 6.34
CA ARG A 329 -20.39 -10.57 5.91
C ARG A 329 -21.40 -9.65 6.59
N LYS A 330 -22.30 -10.17 7.39
CA LYS A 330 -23.30 -9.35 8.08
C LYS A 330 -22.63 -8.22 8.87
N ASN A 331 -23.00 -6.97 8.58
CA ASN A 331 -22.45 -5.76 9.20
C ASN A 331 -20.94 -5.55 8.95
N ILE A 332 -20.35 -6.17 7.93
CA ILE A 332 -18.93 -6.00 7.63
C ILE A 332 -18.61 -4.54 7.22
N VAL A 333 -19.44 -3.92 6.43
CA VAL A 333 -19.23 -2.53 5.96
C VAL A 333 -19.18 -1.53 7.11
N PRO A 334 -20.15 -1.46 8.05
CA PRO A 334 -20.06 -0.56 9.19
C PRO A 334 -18.91 -0.90 10.14
N LEU A 335 -18.50 -2.17 10.25
CA LEU A 335 -17.32 -2.57 11.02
C LEU A 335 -16.04 -2.01 10.38
N LEU A 336 -15.83 -2.25 9.08
CA LEU A 336 -14.65 -1.77 8.35
C LEU A 336 -14.60 -0.23 8.33
N HIS A 337 -15.75 0.41 8.13
CA HIS A 337 -15.87 1.86 8.16
C HIS A 337 -15.47 2.42 9.54
N GLY A 338 -16.04 1.90 10.63
CA GLY A 338 -15.71 2.33 11.99
C GLY A 338 -14.23 2.14 12.32
N PHE A 339 -13.65 1.01 11.93
CA PHE A 339 -12.23 0.74 12.11
C PHE A 339 -11.35 1.70 11.30
N ALA A 340 -11.68 1.95 10.03
CA ALA A 340 -10.95 2.89 9.20
C ALA A 340 -11.01 4.33 9.74
N LYS A 341 -12.20 4.75 10.21
CA LYS A 341 -12.44 6.07 10.77
C LYS A 341 -11.69 6.31 12.08
N ASP A 342 -11.93 5.48 13.08
CA ASP A 342 -11.49 5.75 14.44
C ASP A 342 -10.11 5.18 14.75
N PHE A 343 -9.77 4.00 14.19
CA PHE A 343 -8.52 3.34 14.45
C PHE A 343 -7.43 3.79 13.49
N LEU A 344 -7.71 3.81 12.16
CA LEU A 344 -6.73 4.23 11.16
C LEU A 344 -6.74 5.74 10.91
N LYS A 345 -7.86 6.44 11.18
CA LYS A 345 -8.04 7.88 10.96
C LYS A 345 -7.88 8.26 9.48
N VAL A 346 -8.42 7.47 8.57
CA VAL A 346 -8.26 7.67 7.14
C VAL A 346 -9.03 8.87 6.62
N THR A 347 -8.48 9.49 5.58
CA THR A 347 -9.14 10.54 4.78
C THR A 347 -9.94 9.94 3.63
N TYR A 348 -9.46 8.82 3.06
CA TYR A 348 -10.05 8.18 1.88
C TYR A 348 -10.36 6.71 2.15
N MET A 349 -11.55 6.27 1.68
CA MET A 349 -11.90 4.85 1.57
C MET A 349 -12.29 4.52 0.13
N PHE A 350 -11.75 3.43 -0.40
CA PHE A 350 -11.99 2.97 -1.76
C PHE A 350 -12.69 1.61 -1.71
N TRP A 351 -13.96 1.56 -2.09
CA TRP A 351 -14.83 0.38 -2.02
C TRP A 351 -14.86 -0.33 -3.36
N VAL A 352 -14.47 -1.60 -3.42
CA VAL A 352 -14.41 -2.34 -4.68
C VAL A 352 -15.79 -2.45 -5.33
N ASN A 353 -15.85 -2.17 -6.64
CA ASN A 353 -17.03 -2.41 -7.48
C ASN A 353 -17.06 -3.86 -7.92
N GLN A 354 -17.41 -4.75 -7.01
CA GLN A 354 -17.55 -6.18 -7.32
C GLN A 354 -18.74 -6.78 -6.61
N ASP A 355 -19.61 -7.42 -7.39
CA ASP A 355 -20.73 -8.19 -6.86
C ASP A 355 -20.22 -9.52 -6.24
N PRO A 356 -20.84 -10.00 -5.17
CA PRO A 356 -22.06 -9.42 -4.54
C PRO A 356 -21.77 -8.27 -3.56
N TYR A 357 -20.50 -8.01 -3.20
CA TYR A 357 -20.11 -7.13 -2.11
C TYR A 357 -20.59 -5.69 -2.28
N PHE A 358 -20.38 -5.11 -3.45
CA PHE A 358 -20.79 -3.73 -3.67
C PHE A 358 -22.32 -3.57 -3.58
N LYS A 359 -23.05 -4.44 -4.25
CA LYS A 359 -24.51 -4.37 -4.33
C LYS A 359 -25.22 -4.78 -3.04
N GLU A 360 -24.74 -5.86 -2.40
CA GLU A 360 -25.41 -6.45 -1.24
C GLU A 360 -24.94 -5.88 0.10
N ASP A 361 -23.66 -5.49 0.21
CA ASP A 361 -23.06 -5.06 1.48
C ASP A 361 -22.79 -3.55 1.52
N VAL A 362 -22.22 -2.96 0.44
CA VAL A 362 -21.83 -1.53 0.43
C VAL A 362 -23.05 -0.64 0.21
N MET A 363 -23.78 -0.82 -0.90
CA MET A 363 -24.88 0.08 -1.27
C MET A 363 -25.97 0.21 -0.20
N PRO A 364 -26.42 -0.87 0.49
CA PRO A 364 -27.40 -0.74 1.54
C PRO A 364 -26.94 0.02 2.78
N CYS A 365 -25.61 0.14 2.97
CA CYS A 365 -25.02 0.84 4.12
C CYS A 365 -24.77 2.32 3.88
N PHE A 366 -24.86 2.78 2.64
CA PHE A 366 -24.74 4.19 2.29
C PHE A 366 -26.14 4.70 1.88
N LEU A 367 -26.81 5.47 2.74
CA LEU A 367 -28.11 6.03 2.40
C LEU A 367 -27.97 7.19 1.41
N ASN A 368 -28.83 7.20 0.40
CA ASN A 368 -29.07 8.38 -0.43
C ASN A 368 -30.09 9.25 0.29
N GLU A 369 -29.64 10.35 0.87
CA GLU A 369 -30.54 11.38 1.39
C GLU A 369 -30.91 12.38 0.32
#